data_420a08ec46366f1cbd7c52ecb276b580
#
_entry.id   420a08ec46366f1cbd7c52ecb276b580
#
_cell.length_a   1.000
_cell.length_b   1.000
_cell.length_c   1.000
_cell.angle_alpha   90.00
_cell.angle_beta   90.00
_cell.angle_gamma   90.00
#
_symmetry.space_group_name_H-M   'P 1'
#
loop_
_entity.id
_entity.type
_entity.pdbx_description
1 polymer ?
#
loop_
_entity_poly.entity_id
_entity_poly.type
_entity_poly.pdbx_seq_one_letter_code
_entity_poly.pdbx_strand_id
1 'polypeptide(L)'
;GPPFSNGNLHMGHALNKSIKDIIVRSHAMRGYCTPYIPGWDNHGMPIESAIIKQNKLNRKKMPVTEFRSACHEFAQHYVDVQSEGFQRLGALGDWAHPYLTMNPSFEAEEVKVFGRMYQRGYIYKGLKPVYWCPHDETALAEAEIEYQDDPCTTVYVKFPMYDDLGKLSHLDKSKLNFVIWTTTIWTLPGNLAIALHPQEEYAVVRADGGEMYIMARPLVEKVMKIGGVEHYEIVETHPGAFFENMLASHPFLPKTSRLVLADYVTMDSGTGCVHTAPGFGADDYQTCLRYGMDMVVPVDDQGRHTDYAGKYAGMKTEESNPVILADMKESGALFASEEIVHSYPHCWRCKKPIIFRATPQWFCSVESFKDEACAACEDVRWVPAWGKDRMRSMILERTDW
;
A
#
# COMPACT_ATOMS: atom_id res chain seq x y z
N GLY A 1 18.85 13.80 11.74
CA GLY A 1 19.39 13.36 10.47
C GLY A 1 19.88 14.54 9.61
N PRO A 2 20.49 14.26 8.47
CA PRO A 2 20.82 15.30 7.49
C PRO A 2 19.53 15.91 6.92
N PRO A 3 19.44 17.23 6.77
CA PRO A 3 18.26 17.84 6.15
C PRO A 3 18.24 17.60 4.65
N PHE A 4 17.05 17.63 4.06
CA PHE A 4 16.90 17.75 2.61
C PHE A 4 17.31 19.13 2.13
N SER A 5 18.05 19.18 1.03
CA SER A 5 18.43 20.46 0.39
C SER A 5 17.35 20.92 -0.60
N ASN A 6 16.14 21.19 -0.10
CA ASN A 6 14.97 21.48 -0.94
C ASN A 6 14.20 22.76 -0.57
N GLY A 7 14.77 23.59 0.31
CA GLY A 7 14.13 24.83 0.76
C GLY A 7 14.91 25.53 1.87
N ASN A 8 14.36 26.65 2.33
CA ASN A 8 14.92 27.44 3.42
C ASN A 8 14.84 26.70 4.77
N LEU A 9 15.66 27.15 5.74
CA LEU A 9 15.57 26.67 7.11
C LEU A 9 14.21 27.01 7.74
N HIS A 10 13.71 26.11 8.56
CA HIS A 10 12.53 26.30 9.40
C HIS A 10 12.86 25.94 10.86
N MET A 11 11.93 26.20 11.78
CA MET A 11 12.14 26.02 13.23
C MET A 11 12.55 24.59 13.60
N GLY A 12 12.08 23.57 12.88
CA GLY A 12 12.51 22.18 13.10
C GLY A 12 14.01 21.97 12.82
N HIS A 13 14.54 22.61 11.78
CA HIS A 13 15.96 22.61 11.49
C HIS A 13 16.77 23.29 12.60
N ALA A 14 16.32 24.49 13.05
CA ALA A 14 16.96 25.23 14.12
C ALA A 14 16.98 24.42 15.42
N LEU A 15 15.85 23.84 15.83
CA LEU A 15 15.76 23.00 17.02
C LEU A 15 16.72 21.81 16.95
N ASN A 16 16.70 21.06 15.84
CA ASN A 16 17.54 19.90 15.64
C ASN A 16 19.04 20.24 15.75
N LYS A 17 19.49 21.28 15.06
CA LYS A 17 20.92 21.66 15.04
C LYS A 17 21.35 22.30 16.35
N SER A 18 20.52 23.11 17.00
CA SER A 18 20.86 23.72 18.31
C SER A 18 21.01 22.66 19.40
N ILE A 19 20.12 21.67 19.47
CA ILE A 19 20.24 20.57 20.45
C ILE A 19 21.52 19.77 20.21
N LYS A 20 21.85 19.43 18.97
CA LYS A 20 23.10 18.73 18.64
C LYS A 20 24.33 19.56 19.03
N ASP A 21 24.34 20.85 18.73
CA ASP A 21 25.43 21.73 19.06
C ASP A 21 25.65 21.84 20.58
N ILE A 22 24.57 21.92 21.37
CA ILE A 22 24.66 21.91 22.84
C ILE A 22 25.32 20.63 23.34
N ILE A 23 24.92 19.48 22.80
CA ILE A 23 25.50 18.16 23.18
C ILE A 23 26.99 18.12 22.82
N VAL A 24 27.33 18.47 21.57
CA VAL A 24 28.73 18.45 21.08
C VAL A 24 29.60 19.37 21.92
N ARG A 25 29.18 20.61 22.14
CA ARG A 25 29.94 21.58 22.98
C ARG A 25 30.07 21.12 24.42
N SER A 26 28.97 20.61 25.02
CA SER A 26 29.02 20.13 26.41
C SER A 26 30.04 19.00 26.59
N HIS A 27 30.15 18.09 25.63
CA HIS A 27 31.15 17.00 25.68
C HIS A 27 32.55 17.52 25.40
N ALA A 28 32.74 18.43 24.42
CA ALA A 28 34.02 19.06 24.16
C ALA A 28 34.59 19.79 25.41
N MET A 29 33.73 20.55 26.10
CA MET A 29 34.10 21.25 27.35
C MET A 29 34.48 20.28 28.48
N ARG A 30 34.09 19.00 28.41
CA ARG A 30 34.47 17.95 29.34
C ARG A 30 35.72 17.19 28.91
N GLY A 31 36.39 17.61 27.83
CA GLY A 31 37.62 17.00 27.32
C GLY A 31 37.43 15.83 26.35
N TYR A 32 36.21 15.59 25.88
CA TYR A 32 35.95 14.58 24.84
C TYR A 32 36.28 15.09 23.43
N CYS A 33 36.77 14.21 22.57
CA CYS A 33 36.87 14.50 21.14
C CYS A 33 35.49 14.41 20.51
N THR A 34 34.98 15.51 20.01
CA THR A 34 33.59 15.62 19.47
C THR A 34 33.58 16.26 18.11
N PRO A 35 34.17 15.66 17.07
CA PRO A 35 34.11 16.17 15.72
C PRO A 35 32.66 16.13 15.24
N TYR A 36 32.20 17.23 14.61
CA TYR A 36 30.91 17.31 13.99
C TYR A 36 31.05 17.69 12.52
N ILE A 37 30.69 16.75 11.63
CA ILE A 37 30.67 16.94 10.19
C ILE A 37 29.22 17.14 9.77
N PRO A 38 28.84 18.34 9.29
CA PRO A 38 27.50 18.56 8.76
C PRO A 38 27.28 17.73 7.48
N GLY A 39 26.03 17.43 7.18
CA GLY A 39 25.70 16.69 5.96
C GLY A 39 24.28 16.96 5.49
N TRP A 40 24.03 16.65 4.22
CA TRP A 40 22.75 16.83 3.55
C TRP A 40 22.33 15.59 2.78
N ASP A 41 20.99 15.37 2.77
CA ASP A 41 20.33 14.44 1.89
C ASP A 41 19.88 15.21 0.63
N ASN A 42 20.49 14.87 -0.52
CA ASN A 42 20.40 15.66 -1.74
C ASN A 42 19.61 14.98 -2.86
N HIS A 43 19.03 13.80 -2.60
CA HIS A 43 18.40 12.98 -3.64
C HIS A 43 16.92 12.76 -3.42
N GLY A 44 16.29 12.18 -4.47
CA GLY A 44 14.96 11.64 -4.43
C GLY A 44 13.85 12.66 -4.57
N MET A 45 12.64 12.20 -4.32
CA MET A 45 11.41 12.94 -4.56
C MET A 45 11.31 14.29 -3.82
N PRO A 46 11.88 14.49 -2.63
CA PRO A 46 11.86 15.81 -1.99
C PRO A 46 12.54 16.90 -2.82
N ILE A 47 13.61 16.56 -3.52
CA ILE A 47 14.32 17.49 -4.42
C ILE A 47 13.58 17.63 -5.76
N GLU A 48 13.23 16.49 -6.38
CA GLU A 48 12.54 16.45 -7.67
C GLU A 48 11.20 17.21 -7.64
N SER A 49 10.37 16.94 -6.63
CA SER A 49 9.08 17.60 -6.49
C SER A 49 9.20 19.10 -6.22
N ALA A 50 10.22 19.50 -5.44
CA ALA A 50 10.46 20.90 -5.17
C ALA A 50 10.88 21.68 -6.43
N ILE A 51 11.82 21.17 -7.21
CA ILE A 51 12.26 21.83 -8.44
C ILE A 51 11.17 21.84 -9.52
N ILE A 52 10.43 20.74 -9.68
CA ILE A 52 9.30 20.67 -10.61
C ILE A 52 8.28 21.77 -10.29
N LYS A 53 7.91 21.90 -9.00
CA LYS A 53 6.93 22.88 -8.55
C LYS A 53 7.45 24.32 -8.71
N GLN A 54 8.69 24.58 -8.29
CA GLN A 54 9.28 25.91 -8.32
C GLN A 54 9.54 26.41 -9.74
N ASN A 55 10.11 25.56 -10.61
CA ASN A 55 10.51 25.92 -11.96
C ASN A 55 9.49 25.50 -13.03
N LYS A 56 8.33 24.92 -12.61
CA LYS A 56 7.27 24.42 -13.51
C LYS A 56 7.82 23.47 -14.59
N LEU A 57 8.78 22.63 -14.20
CA LEU A 57 9.39 21.66 -15.11
C LEU A 57 8.45 20.49 -15.42
N ASN A 58 8.63 19.91 -16.59
CA ASN A 58 7.97 18.65 -16.96
C ASN A 58 9.03 17.59 -17.25
N ARG A 59 9.33 16.75 -16.27
CA ARG A 59 10.34 15.69 -16.35
C ARG A 59 10.11 14.71 -17.51
N LYS A 60 8.85 14.55 -17.97
CA LYS A 60 8.51 13.65 -19.09
C LYS A 60 8.86 14.23 -20.47
N LYS A 61 9.08 15.56 -20.53
CA LYS A 61 9.37 16.28 -21.79
C LYS A 61 10.82 16.73 -21.94
N MET A 62 11.67 16.42 -20.97
CA MET A 62 13.08 16.80 -21.00
C MET A 62 14.00 15.56 -20.88
N PRO A 63 15.24 15.62 -21.40
CA PRO A 63 16.21 14.55 -21.20
C PRO A 63 16.50 14.27 -19.73
N VAL A 64 16.66 13.00 -19.36
CA VAL A 64 16.93 12.60 -17.96
C VAL A 64 18.20 13.25 -17.42
N THR A 65 19.25 13.37 -18.25
CA THR A 65 20.51 14.01 -17.87
C THR A 65 20.35 15.49 -17.53
N GLU A 66 19.55 16.22 -18.32
CA GLU A 66 19.24 17.63 -18.07
C GLU A 66 18.42 17.80 -16.78
N PHE A 67 17.41 16.95 -16.57
CA PHE A 67 16.62 16.97 -15.34
C PHE A 67 17.49 16.67 -14.11
N ARG A 68 18.38 15.68 -14.19
CA ARG A 68 19.33 15.36 -13.10
C ARG A 68 20.29 16.52 -12.81
N SER A 69 20.84 17.19 -13.83
CA SER A 69 21.68 18.37 -13.63
C SER A 69 20.93 19.50 -12.94
N ALA A 70 19.69 19.76 -13.36
CA ALA A 70 18.85 20.78 -12.72
C ALA A 70 18.55 20.43 -11.24
N CYS A 71 18.29 19.15 -10.91
CA CYS A 71 18.14 18.72 -9.52
C CYS A 71 19.41 18.92 -8.70
N HIS A 72 20.57 18.59 -9.28
CA HIS A 72 21.86 18.76 -8.61
C HIS A 72 22.16 20.23 -8.29
N GLU A 73 22.00 21.12 -9.27
CA GLU A 73 22.19 22.58 -9.10
C GLU A 73 21.21 23.14 -8.05
N PHE A 74 19.96 22.71 -8.08
CA PHE A 74 18.95 23.08 -7.10
C PHE A 74 19.33 22.64 -5.69
N ALA A 75 19.75 21.39 -5.53
CA ALA A 75 20.19 20.85 -4.25
C ALA A 75 21.42 21.58 -3.73
N GLN A 76 22.41 21.86 -4.57
CA GLN A 76 23.61 22.61 -4.19
C GLN A 76 23.28 24.03 -3.71
N HIS A 77 22.39 24.72 -4.42
CA HIS A 77 21.93 26.04 -3.99
C HIS A 77 21.38 26.04 -2.55
N TYR A 78 20.54 25.05 -2.21
CA TYR A 78 19.98 24.98 -0.85
C TYR A 78 20.96 24.44 0.19
N VAL A 79 21.96 23.66 -0.19
CA VAL A 79 23.09 23.34 0.70
C VAL A 79 23.77 24.63 1.15
N ASP A 80 24.08 25.53 0.21
CA ASP A 80 24.77 26.79 0.48
C ASP A 80 23.93 27.70 1.39
N VAL A 81 22.64 27.90 1.04
CA VAL A 81 21.67 28.71 1.83
C VAL A 81 21.50 28.15 3.25
N GLN A 82 21.34 26.84 3.38
CA GLN A 82 21.14 26.21 4.69
C GLN A 82 22.43 26.20 5.51
N SER A 83 23.59 26.01 4.88
CA SER A 83 24.91 26.05 5.54
C SER A 83 25.14 27.42 6.17
N GLU A 84 24.92 28.50 5.42
CA GLU A 84 25.03 29.86 5.95
C GLU A 84 24.06 30.08 7.13
N GLY A 85 22.81 29.65 6.98
CA GLY A 85 21.81 29.78 8.03
C GLY A 85 22.16 29.00 9.31
N PHE A 86 22.69 27.79 9.22
CA PHE A 86 23.15 27.01 10.39
C PHE A 86 24.36 27.64 11.08
N GLN A 87 25.31 28.17 10.32
CA GLN A 87 26.45 28.90 10.86
C GLN A 87 25.99 30.18 11.58
N ARG A 88 25.00 30.89 11.02
CA ARG A 88 24.38 32.05 11.68
C ARG A 88 23.69 31.71 13.00
N LEU A 89 23.11 30.50 13.11
CA LEU A 89 22.57 29.99 14.39
C LEU A 89 23.64 29.62 15.40
N GLY A 90 24.91 29.71 15.02
CA GLY A 90 26.05 29.46 15.89
C GLY A 90 26.44 27.98 16.01
N ALA A 91 25.89 27.08 15.17
CA ALA A 91 26.27 25.66 15.19
C ALA A 91 27.73 25.48 14.76
N LEU A 92 28.54 24.81 15.61
CA LEU A 92 29.94 24.49 15.31
C LEU A 92 30.01 23.19 14.50
N GLY A 93 30.96 23.15 13.56
CA GLY A 93 31.19 21.97 12.73
C GLY A 93 32.22 22.25 11.65
N ASP A 94 32.65 21.21 10.93
CA ASP A 94 33.47 21.32 9.74
C ASP A 94 32.61 21.68 8.52
N TRP A 95 32.24 22.94 8.43
CA TRP A 95 31.43 23.49 7.34
C TRP A 95 32.16 23.57 6.00
N ALA A 96 33.49 23.45 6.02
CA ALA A 96 34.31 23.45 4.81
C ALA A 96 34.30 22.08 4.11
N HIS A 97 34.06 20.99 4.85
CA HIS A 97 34.09 19.63 4.33
C HIS A 97 32.82 18.86 4.73
N PRO A 98 31.63 19.34 4.34
CA PRO A 98 30.38 18.61 4.62
C PRO A 98 30.33 17.32 3.82
N TYR A 99 29.57 16.31 4.29
CA TYR A 99 29.21 15.21 3.43
C TYR A 99 27.89 15.53 2.68
N LEU A 100 27.89 15.23 1.40
CA LEU A 100 26.71 15.40 0.53
C LEU A 100 26.41 14.04 -0.10
N THR A 101 25.17 13.57 0.01
CA THR A 101 24.80 12.28 -0.57
C THR A 101 24.89 12.27 -2.09
N MET A 102 24.91 13.45 -2.74
CA MET A 102 25.10 13.61 -4.18
C MET A 102 26.59 13.61 -4.61
N ASN A 103 27.54 13.49 -3.66
CA ASN A 103 28.94 13.37 -4.05
C ASN A 103 29.21 12.00 -4.68
N PRO A 104 29.96 11.93 -5.80
CA PRO A 104 30.24 10.65 -6.48
C PRO A 104 30.89 9.59 -5.58
N SER A 105 31.71 10.00 -4.62
CA SER A 105 32.29 9.09 -3.64
C SER A 105 31.26 8.49 -2.69
N PHE A 106 30.22 9.26 -2.30
CA PHE A 106 29.14 8.79 -1.45
C PHE A 106 28.25 7.81 -2.23
N GLU A 107 27.83 8.18 -3.43
CA GLU A 107 27.04 7.30 -4.31
C GLU A 107 27.76 5.98 -4.60
N ALA A 108 29.08 6.02 -4.81
CA ALA A 108 29.88 4.82 -5.02
C ALA A 108 29.86 3.86 -3.81
N GLU A 109 29.89 4.38 -2.58
CA GLU A 109 29.79 3.54 -1.38
C GLU A 109 28.38 2.96 -1.20
N GLU A 110 27.31 3.72 -1.50
CA GLU A 110 25.95 3.19 -1.52
C GLU A 110 25.80 2.01 -2.49
N VAL A 111 26.30 2.15 -3.73
CA VAL A 111 26.26 1.07 -4.73
C VAL A 111 27.07 -0.15 -4.25
N LYS A 112 28.23 0.06 -3.60
CA LYS A 112 29.01 -1.05 -3.02
C LYS A 112 28.27 -1.77 -1.91
N VAL A 113 27.61 -1.04 -1.01
CA VAL A 113 26.79 -1.63 0.06
C VAL A 113 25.65 -2.44 -0.52
N PHE A 114 24.89 -1.87 -1.47
CA PHE A 114 23.84 -2.57 -2.18
C PHE A 114 24.36 -3.86 -2.83
N GLY A 115 25.49 -3.80 -3.54
CA GLY A 115 26.11 -4.97 -4.18
C GLY A 115 26.49 -6.07 -3.18
N ARG A 116 27.06 -5.69 -2.01
CA ARG A 116 27.39 -6.66 -0.94
C ARG A 116 26.13 -7.32 -0.36
N MET A 117 25.04 -6.55 -0.17
CA MET A 117 23.77 -7.08 0.31
C MET A 117 23.13 -8.03 -0.72
N TYR A 118 23.22 -7.68 -2.01
CA TYR A 118 22.76 -8.55 -3.10
C TYR A 118 23.55 -9.88 -3.13
N GLN A 119 24.89 -9.82 -3.03
CA GLN A 119 25.74 -11.01 -3.00
C GLN A 119 25.45 -11.94 -1.81
N ARG A 120 24.98 -11.39 -0.69
CA ARG A 120 24.55 -12.15 0.49
C ARG A 120 23.11 -12.69 0.35
N GLY A 121 22.41 -12.41 -0.73
CA GLY A 121 21.04 -12.85 -0.96
C GLY A 121 19.97 -12.05 -0.20
N TYR A 122 20.32 -10.91 0.40
CA TYR A 122 19.36 -10.07 1.10
C TYR A 122 18.51 -9.24 0.14
N ILE A 123 19.08 -8.83 -0.99
CA ILE A 123 18.42 -7.98 -1.99
C ILE A 123 17.89 -8.85 -3.14
N TYR A 124 16.64 -8.66 -3.49
CA TYR A 124 16.01 -9.33 -4.61
C TYR A 124 15.02 -8.41 -5.32
N LYS A 125 14.69 -8.74 -6.57
CA LYS A 125 13.68 -8.05 -7.34
C LYS A 125 12.36 -8.85 -7.28
N GLY A 126 11.27 -8.18 -6.94
CA GLY A 126 9.96 -8.80 -6.80
C GLY A 126 8.84 -7.93 -7.37
N LEU A 127 7.71 -8.55 -7.61
CA LEU A 127 6.45 -7.88 -7.97
C LEU A 127 5.49 -8.07 -6.80
N LYS A 128 5.32 -7.04 -5.98
CA LYS A 128 4.48 -7.09 -4.78
C LYS A 128 3.61 -5.83 -4.68
N PRO A 129 2.41 -5.91 -4.07
CA PRO A 129 1.62 -4.74 -3.74
C PRO A 129 2.37 -3.83 -2.76
N VAL A 130 2.45 -2.56 -3.13
CA VAL A 130 3.02 -1.50 -2.31
C VAL A 130 2.06 -0.31 -2.30
N TYR A 131 2.21 0.59 -1.34
CA TYR A 131 1.56 1.88 -1.39
C TYR A 131 2.10 2.67 -2.58
N TRP A 132 1.20 3.15 -3.42
CA TRP A 132 1.54 3.83 -4.66
C TRP A 132 0.79 5.15 -4.80
N CYS A 133 1.51 6.23 -5.04
CA CYS A 133 0.92 7.52 -5.38
C CYS A 133 0.79 7.64 -6.90
N PRO A 134 -0.42 7.57 -7.48
CA PRO A 134 -0.61 7.69 -8.93
C PRO A 134 -0.40 9.11 -9.46
N HIS A 135 -0.36 10.12 -8.58
CA HIS A 135 -0.11 11.52 -8.95
C HIS A 135 1.38 11.83 -9.04
N ASP A 136 2.17 11.31 -8.10
CA ASP A 136 3.63 11.46 -8.08
C ASP A 136 4.33 10.31 -8.82
N GLU A 137 3.58 9.28 -9.21
CA GLU A 137 4.07 8.05 -9.90
C GLU A 137 5.24 7.41 -9.14
N THR A 138 5.04 7.16 -7.84
CA THR A 138 6.08 6.63 -6.94
C THR A 138 5.49 5.73 -5.87
N ALA A 139 6.28 4.74 -5.44
CA ALA A 139 6.01 3.99 -4.23
C ALA A 139 6.16 4.88 -2.99
N LEU A 140 5.48 4.50 -1.93
CA LEU A 140 5.50 5.17 -0.63
C LEU A 140 5.83 4.16 0.47
N ALA A 141 6.66 4.59 1.43
CA ALA A 141 6.81 3.89 2.68
C ALA A 141 5.61 4.17 3.59
N GLU A 142 5.38 3.31 4.59
CA GLU A 142 4.29 3.50 5.57
C GLU A 142 4.37 4.85 6.30
N ALA A 143 5.57 5.31 6.61
CA ALA A 143 5.80 6.61 7.26
C ALA A 143 5.50 7.83 6.34
N GLU A 144 5.27 7.60 5.07
CA GLU A 144 4.95 8.61 4.06
C GLU A 144 3.45 8.69 3.74
N ILE A 145 2.62 8.05 4.57
CA ILE A 145 1.17 7.98 4.44
C ILE A 145 0.52 8.78 5.55
N GLU A 146 -0.48 9.57 5.21
CA GLU A 146 -1.34 10.28 6.14
C GLU A 146 -2.78 9.78 5.95
N TYR A 147 -3.47 9.46 7.03
CA TYR A 147 -4.86 9.01 6.95
C TYR A 147 -5.81 10.20 7.08
N GLN A 148 -6.82 10.23 6.22
CA GLN A 148 -7.89 11.22 6.23
C GLN A 148 -9.24 10.51 6.09
N ASP A 149 -10.29 11.13 6.63
CA ASP A 149 -11.64 10.59 6.54
C ASP A 149 -12.25 11.01 5.19
N ASP A 150 -12.45 10.02 4.32
CA ASP A 150 -13.02 10.21 2.99
C ASP A 150 -14.40 9.58 2.87
N PRO A 151 -15.36 10.24 2.19
CA PRO A 151 -16.61 9.62 1.80
C PRO A 151 -16.36 8.56 0.73
N CYS A 152 -17.04 7.41 0.86
CA CYS A 152 -16.88 6.28 -0.02
C CYS A 152 -18.21 5.55 -0.24
N THR A 153 -18.50 5.20 -1.48
CA THR A 153 -19.57 4.28 -1.83
C THR A 153 -19.08 2.84 -1.72
N THR A 154 -19.67 2.08 -0.80
CA THR A 154 -19.40 0.64 -0.70
C THR A 154 -20.43 -0.14 -1.50
N VAL A 155 -20.07 -1.30 -2.00
CA VAL A 155 -20.92 -2.14 -2.83
C VAL A 155 -20.95 -3.57 -2.36
N TYR A 156 -22.16 -4.14 -2.42
CA TYR A 156 -22.44 -5.56 -2.29
C TYR A 156 -22.70 -6.12 -3.68
N VAL A 157 -21.89 -7.07 -4.13
CA VAL A 157 -21.88 -7.51 -5.53
C VAL A 157 -22.14 -9.00 -5.63
N LYS A 158 -23.07 -9.38 -6.49
CA LYS A 158 -23.41 -10.77 -6.81
C LYS A 158 -22.41 -11.36 -7.79
N PHE A 159 -21.85 -12.50 -7.42
CA PHE A 159 -21.00 -13.35 -8.24
C PHE A 159 -21.75 -14.67 -8.50
N PRO A 160 -22.37 -14.85 -9.67
CA PRO A 160 -23.15 -16.06 -9.97
C PRO A 160 -22.30 -17.32 -9.88
N MET A 161 -22.87 -18.40 -9.34
CA MET A 161 -22.23 -19.71 -9.31
C MET A 161 -21.95 -20.21 -10.73
N TYR A 162 -20.69 -20.51 -11.02
CA TYR A 162 -20.29 -21.10 -12.31
C TYR A 162 -20.13 -22.62 -12.20
N ASP A 163 -19.33 -23.08 -11.23
CA ASP A 163 -19.10 -24.50 -10.99
C ASP A 163 -19.07 -24.80 -9.48
N ASP A 164 -20.03 -25.60 -9.04
CA ASP A 164 -20.19 -26.03 -7.65
C ASP A 164 -19.49 -27.36 -7.33
N LEU A 165 -18.72 -27.91 -8.26
CA LEU A 165 -18.06 -29.21 -8.16
C LEU A 165 -19.05 -30.36 -7.87
N GLY A 166 -20.33 -30.18 -8.22
CA GLY A 166 -21.42 -31.14 -7.98
C GLY A 166 -21.92 -31.17 -6.53
N LYS A 167 -21.40 -30.35 -5.63
CA LYS A 167 -21.75 -30.36 -4.19
C LYS A 167 -23.12 -29.72 -3.90
N LEU A 168 -23.61 -28.83 -4.76
CA LEU A 168 -24.90 -28.14 -4.64
C LEU A 168 -25.87 -28.50 -5.77
N SER A 169 -25.72 -29.68 -6.37
CA SER A 169 -26.50 -30.14 -7.53
C SER A 169 -28.01 -30.24 -7.28
N HIS A 170 -28.46 -30.24 -6.04
CA HIS A 170 -29.87 -30.23 -5.63
C HIS A 170 -30.47 -28.81 -5.66
N LEU A 171 -29.66 -27.76 -5.82
CA LEU A 171 -30.10 -26.38 -5.95
C LEU A 171 -30.06 -25.92 -7.42
N ASP A 172 -30.89 -24.93 -7.75
CA ASP A 172 -30.85 -24.26 -9.04
C ASP A 172 -29.64 -23.32 -9.13
N LYS A 173 -28.57 -23.81 -9.73
CA LYS A 173 -27.29 -23.11 -9.85
C LYS A 173 -27.42 -21.76 -10.57
N SER A 174 -28.38 -21.61 -11.49
CA SER A 174 -28.62 -20.34 -12.23
C SER A 174 -29.10 -19.20 -11.33
N LYS A 175 -29.58 -19.52 -10.14
CA LYS A 175 -30.09 -18.57 -9.15
C LYS A 175 -29.16 -18.38 -7.96
N LEU A 176 -28.03 -19.08 -7.93
CA LEU A 176 -27.11 -19.12 -6.79
C LEU A 176 -25.97 -18.12 -6.99
N ASN A 177 -25.76 -17.23 -6.01
CA ASN A 177 -24.77 -16.15 -6.08
C ASN A 177 -23.98 -16.06 -4.80
N PHE A 178 -22.66 -15.93 -4.87
CA PHE A 178 -21.88 -15.35 -3.76
C PHE A 178 -22.08 -13.85 -3.70
N VAL A 179 -22.23 -13.29 -2.51
CA VAL A 179 -22.30 -11.84 -2.34
C VAL A 179 -21.02 -11.37 -1.67
N ILE A 180 -20.19 -10.62 -2.41
CA ILE A 180 -19.00 -9.98 -1.86
C ILE A 180 -19.32 -8.55 -1.42
N TRP A 181 -18.47 -7.99 -0.56
CA TRP A 181 -18.50 -6.59 -0.16
C TRP A 181 -17.14 -5.94 -0.39
N THR A 182 -17.14 -4.72 -0.91
CA THR A 182 -15.92 -3.94 -1.08
C THR A 182 -16.18 -2.44 -0.95
N THR A 183 -15.20 -1.73 -0.39
CA THR A 183 -15.12 -0.26 -0.38
C THR A 183 -14.43 0.28 -1.64
N THR A 184 -13.80 -0.58 -2.45
CA THR A 184 -12.91 -0.18 -3.54
C THR A 184 -13.40 -0.75 -4.86
N ILE A 185 -14.35 -0.05 -5.50
CA ILE A 185 -15.05 -0.51 -6.70
C ILE A 185 -14.10 -0.73 -7.88
N TRP A 186 -13.12 0.15 -8.07
CA TRP A 186 -12.18 0.09 -9.19
C TRP A 186 -11.25 -1.13 -9.17
N THR A 187 -11.14 -1.86 -8.05
CA THR A 187 -10.34 -3.10 -8.00
C THR A 187 -11.06 -4.32 -8.56
N LEU A 188 -12.38 -4.26 -8.71
CA LEU A 188 -13.18 -5.39 -9.21
C LEU A 188 -12.68 -5.97 -10.54
N PRO A 189 -12.25 -5.19 -11.55
CA PRO A 189 -11.65 -5.76 -12.76
C PRO A 189 -10.44 -6.65 -12.49
N GLY A 190 -9.72 -6.43 -11.39
CA GLY A 190 -8.57 -7.24 -10.95
C GLY A 190 -8.94 -8.50 -10.15
N ASN A 191 -10.21 -8.75 -9.89
CA ASN A 191 -10.66 -9.91 -9.14
C ASN A 191 -10.18 -11.22 -9.78
N LEU A 192 -9.62 -12.12 -8.97
CA LEU A 192 -9.27 -13.50 -9.36
C LEU A 192 -9.92 -14.54 -8.46
N ALA A 193 -10.27 -14.16 -7.22
CA ALA A 193 -10.80 -15.07 -6.24
C ALA A 193 -11.83 -14.39 -5.31
N ILE A 194 -12.56 -15.23 -4.59
CA ILE A 194 -13.37 -14.85 -3.43
C ILE A 194 -12.83 -15.66 -2.24
N ALA A 195 -12.32 -14.98 -1.23
CA ALA A 195 -11.79 -15.62 -0.03
C ALA A 195 -12.88 -15.81 1.04
N LEU A 196 -12.89 -17.01 1.62
CA LEU A 196 -13.78 -17.42 2.70
C LEU A 196 -12.95 -17.86 3.91
N HIS A 197 -13.47 -17.68 5.12
CA HIS A 197 -12.85 -18.26 6.30
C HIS A 197 -13.11 -19.76 6.37
N PRO A 198 -12.08 -20.61 6.53
CA PRO A 198 -12.25 -22.08 6.41
C PRO A 198 -13.21 -22.69 7.41
N GLN A 199 -13.27 -22.17 8.64
CA GLN A 199 -14.01 -22.76 9.76
C GLN A 199 -15.36 -22.07 10.04
N GLU A 200 -15.57 -20.85 9.54
CA GLU A 200 -16.80 -20.12 9.75
C GLU A 200 -17.96 -20.68 8.92
N GLU A 201 -19.20 -20.55 9.44
CA GLU A 201 -20.39 -21.01 8.75
C GLU A 201 -20.86 -20.01 7.70
N TYR A 202 -21.13 -20.53 6.51
CA TYR A 202 -21.76 -19.80 5.39
C TYR A 202 -23.14 -20.37 5.12
N ALA A 203 -24.12 -19.48 4.96
CA ALA A 203 -25.50 -19.82 4.69
C ALA A 203 -25.83 -19.67 3.21
N VAL A 204 -26.58 -20.63 2.68
CA VAL A 204 -27.33 -20.47 1.43
C VAL A 204 -28.69 -19.91 1.80
N VAL A 205 -28.96 -18.67 1.37
CA VAL A 205 -30.17 -17.92 1.73
C VAL A 205 -31.03 -17.78 0.49
N ARG A 206 -32.30 -18.21 0.55
CA ARG A 206 -33.27 -18.04 -0.54
C ARG A 206 -34.18 -16.85 -0.24
N ALA A 207 -34.26 -15.91 -1.17
CA ALA A 207 -35.21 -14.80 -1.15
C ALA A 207 -36.52 -15.18 -1.82
N ASP A 208 -37.62 -14.43 -1.55
CA ASP A 208 -38.96 -14.65 -2.13
C ASP A 208 -38.98 -14.68 -3.67
N GLY A 209 -38.09 -13.94 -4.33
CA GLY A 209 -37.91 -13.98 -5.78
C GLY A 209 -37.28 -15.26 -6.33
N GLY A 210 -36.87 -16.19 -5.44
CA GLY A 210 -36.21 -17.44 -5.76
C GLY A 210 -34.70 -17.34 -6.05
N GLU A 211 -34.10 -16.13 -6.04
CA GLU A 211 -32.65 -15.97 -6.02
C GLU A 211 -32.07 -16.49 -4.70
N MET A 212 -30.89 -17.04 -4.79
CA MET A 212 -30.17 -17.59 -3.64
C MET A 212 -28.82 -16.89 -3.48
N TYR A 213 -28.46 -16.61 -2.22
CA TYR A 213 -27.25 -15.87 -1.86
C TYR A 213 -26.42 -16.66 -0.88
N ILE A 214 -25.10 -16.72 -1.09
CA ILE A 214 -24.13 -17.32 -0.18
C ILE A 214 -23.35 -16.21 0.51
N MET A 215 -23.38 -16.20 1.82
CA MET A 215 -22.65 -15.27 2.70
C MET A 215 -22.45 -15.88 4.09
N ALA A 216 -21.58 -15.30 4.89
CA ALA A 216 -21.36 -15.76 6.25
C ALA A 216 -22.65 -15.70 7.07
N ARG A 217 -22.97 -16.78 7.77
CA ARG A 217 -24.22 -16.92 8.54
C ARG A 217 -24.46 -15.80 9.55
N PRO A 218 -23.47 -15.34 10.33
CA PRO A 218 -23.68 -14.24 11.29
C PRO A 218 -24.06 -12.90 10.64
N LEU A 219 -23.76 -12.72 9.33
CA LEU A 219 -23.98 -11.47 8.61
C LEU A 219 -25.27 -11.46 7.78
N VAL A 220 -25.97 -12.58 7.67
CA VAL A 220 -27.18 -12.73 6.84
C VAL A 220 -28.22 -11.66 7.12
N GLU A 221 -28.65 -11.50 8.37
CA GLU A 221 -29.70 -10.55 8.73
C GLU A 221 -29.35 -9.11 8.31
N LYS A 222 -28.11 -8.71 8.59
CA LYS A 222 -27.61 -7.38 8.24
C LYS A 222 -27.56 -7.17 6.75
N VAL A 223 -27.01 -8.11 6.00
CA VAL A 223 -26.82 -8.00 4.55
C VAL A 223 -28.18 -8.04 3.83
N MET A 224 -29.09 -8.92 4.21
CA MET A 224 -30.43 -9.00 3.64
C MET A 224 -31.23 -7.71 3.88
N LYS A 225 -31.13 -7.13 5.06
CA LYS A 225 -31.73 -5.83 5.38
C LYS A 225 -31.16 -4.70 4.51
N ILE A 226 -29.84 -4.65 4.31
CA ILE A 226 -29.18 -3.67 3.44
C ILE A 226 -29.65 -3.83 2.00
N GLY A 227 -29.82 -5.07 1.53
CA GLY A 227 -30.36 -5.40 0.20
C GLY A 227 -31.86 -5.16 0.04
N GLY A 228 -32.56 -4.74 1.10
CA GLY A 228 -34.03 -4.54 1.06
C GLY A 228 -34.82 -5.84 0.92
N VAL A 229 -34.24 -6.99 1.29
CA VAL A 229 -34.90 -8.30 1.25
C VAL A 229 -35.54 -8.59 2.61
N GLU A 230 -36.84 -8.41 2.69
CA GLU A 230 -37.59 -8.57 3.96
C GLU A 230 -37.91 -10.02 4.28
N HIS A 231 -38.12 -10.85 3.25
CA HIS A 231 -38.50 -12.25 3.42
C HIS A 231 -37.47 -13.16 2.77
N TYR A 232 -36.90 -14.02 3.58
CA TYR A 232 -35.90 -15.01 3.16
C TYR A 232 -35.89 -16.22 4.10
N GLU A 233 -35.35 -17.31 3.61
CA GLU A 233 -35.10 -18.53 4.43
C GLU A 233 -33.64 -18.98 4.27
N ILE A 234 -33.05 -19.49 5.34
CA ILE A 234 -31.77 -20.19 5.28
C ILE A 234 -32.08 -21.64 4.84
N VAL A 235 -31.64 -22.00 3.64
CA VAL A 235 -31.89 -23.32 3.05
C VAL A 235 -30.93 -24.36 3.68
N GLU A 236 -29.65 -24.02 3.78
CA GLU A 236 -28.60 -24.86 4.35
C GLU A 236 -27.40 -24.03 4.78
N THR A 237 -26.52 -24.63 5.58
CA THR A 237 -25.28 -23.99 6.03
C THR A 237 -24.11 -24.97 5.87
N HIS A 238 -22.94 -24.42 5.54
CA HIS A 238 -21.71 -25.19 5.39
C HIS A 238 -20.51 -24.38 5.92
N PRO A 239 -19.45 -25.04 6.39
CA PRO A 239 -18.19 -24.35 6.68
C PRO A 239 -17.58 -23.81 5.40
N GLY A 240 -16.82 -22.70 5.49
CA GLY A 240 -16.19 -22.10 4.30
C GLY A 240 -15.33 -23.08 3.49
N ALA A 241 -14.68 -24.04 4.15
CA ALA A 241 -13.92 -25.10 3.50
C ALA A 241 -14.74 -25.96 2.53
N PHE A 242 -16.05 -26.03 2.70
CA PHE A 242 -16.93 -26.75 1.76
C PHE A 242 -16.91 -26.14 0.36
N PHE A 243 -16.77 -24.83 0.25
CA PHE A 243 -16.82 -24.09 -1.01
C PHE A 243 -15.45 -23.98 -1.71
N GLU A 244 -14.40 -24.46 -1.08
CA GLU A 244 -13.05 -24.38 -1.64
C GLU A 244 -12.96 -24.96 -3.05
N ASN A 245 -12.31 -24.20 -3.95
CA ASN A 245 -12.13 -24.52 -5.37
C ASN A 245 -13.38 -24.46 -6.25
N MET A 246 -14.55 -24.13 -5.73
CA MET A 246 -15.68 -23.77 -6.58
C MET A 246 -15.36 -22.54 -7.42
N LEU A 247 -16.11 -22.32 -8.49
CA LEU A 247 -15.94 -21.17 -9.36
C LEU A 247 -17.23 -20.33 -9.40
N ALA A 248 -17.06 -19.03 -9.31
CA ALA A 248 -18.11 -18.05 -9.55
C ALA A 248 -17.82 -17.28 -10.85
N SER A 249 -18.85 -16.84 -11.57
CA SER A 249 -18.68 -15.93 -12.70
C SER A 249 -18.37 -14.54 -12.24
N HIS A 250 -17.43 -13.86 -12.89
CA HIS A 250 -17.21 -12.44 -12.64
C HIS A 250 -18.45 -11.65 -13.13
N PRO A 251 -18.95 -10.65 -12.37
CA PRO A 251 -20.25 -10.02 -12.65
C PRO A 251 -20.34 -9.24 -13.97
N PHE A 252 -19.22 -8.81 -14.54
CA PHE A 252 -19.22 -7.99 -15.76
C PHE A 252 -18.00 -8.22 -16.70
N LEU A 253 -17.11 -9.13 -16.36
CA LEU A 253 -15.99 -9.53 -17.25
C LEU A 253 -16.10 -11.02 -17.59
N PRO A 254 -15.68 -11.46 -18.78
CA PRO A 254 -15.78 -12.87 -19.22
C PRO A 254 -14.69 -13.74 -18.59
N LYS A 255 -14.71 -13.87 -17.27
CA LYS A 255 -13.78 -14.68 -16.49
C LYS A 255 -14.46 -15.25 -15.26
N THR A 256 -13.81 -16.22 -14.62
CA THR A 256 -14.25 -16.81 -13.36
C THR A 256 -13.44 -16.32 -12.19
N SER A 257 -14.04 -16.41 -11.00
CA SER A 257 -13.46 -16.13 -9.70
C SER A 257 -13.44 -17.41 -8.88
N ARG A 258 -12.25 -17.84 -8.44
CA ARG A 258 -12.09 -19.07 -7.67
C ARG A 258 -12.39 -18.83 -6.19
N LEU A 259 -13.12 -19.76 -5.56
CA LEU A 259 -13.33 -19.75 -4.10
C LEU A 259 -12.06 -20.28 -3.42
N VAL A 260 -11.50 -19.48 -2.54
CA VAL A 260 -10.24 -19.77 -1.81
C VAL A 260 -10.44 -19.59 -0.32
N LEU A 261 -9.56 -20.17 0.50
CA LEU A 261 -9.62 -20.07 1.94
C LEU A 261 -8.57 -19.10 2.48
N ALA A 262 -8.97 -18.27 3.46
CA ALA A 262 -8.08 -17.33 4.11
C ALA A 262 -8.53 -17.05 5.55
N ASP A 263 -7.59 -17.17 6.49
CA ASP A 263 -7.85 -16.97 7.92
C ASP A 263 -8.07 -15.49 8.30
N TYR A 264 -7.68 -14.54 7.43
CA TYR A 264 -7.90 -13.11 7.65
C TYR A 264 -9.34 -12.65 7.43
N VAL A 265 -10.20 -13.49 6.86
CA VAL A 265 -11.61 -13.15 6.64
C VAL A 265 -12.33 -13.08 7.99
N THR A 266 -12.90 -11.92 8.31
CA THR A 266 -13.60 -11.68 9.57
C THR A 266 -15.12 -11.69 9.40
N MET A 267 -15.83 -11.84 10.51
CA MET A 267 -17.31 -11.82 10.58
C MET A 267 -17.87 -10.51 11.13
N ASP A 268 -17.03 -9.46 11.21
CA ASP A 268 -17.42 -8.19 11.84
C ASP A 268 -18.15 -7.25 10.87
N SER A 269 -17.83 -7.36 9.59
CA SER A 269 -18.36 -6.47 8.54
C SER A 269 -18.47 -7.15 7.18
N GLY A 270 -19.14 -6.50 6.26
CA GLY A 270 -19.33 -7.00 4.89
C GLY A 270 -20.23 -8.23 4.83
N THR A 271 -19.79 -9.26 4.12
CA THR A 271 -20.57 -10.48 3.85
C THR A 271 -19.84 -11.76 4.29
N GLY A 272 -18.60 -11.66 4.77
CA GLY A 272 -17.72 -12.83 4.98
C GLY A 272 -17.18 -13.45 3.69
N CYS A 273 -17.53 -12.90 2.53
CA CYS A 273 -16.97 -13.26 1.22
C CYS A 273 -16.11 -12.09 0.74
N VAL A 274 -14.79 -12.26 0.76
CA VAL A 274 -13.86 -11.18 0.46
C VAL A 274 -13.42 -11.23 -1.00
N HIS A 275 -13.70 -10.15 -1.74
CA HIS A 275 -13.15 -9.90 -3.06
C HIS A 275 -11.62 -9.90 -3.00
N THR A 276 -10.98 -10.75 -3.79
CA THR A 276 -9.53 -10.96 -3.76
C THR A 276 -8.91 -10.58 -5.10
N ALA A 277 -7.99 -9.58 -5.08
CA ALA A 277 -7.30 -9.06 -6.24
C ALA A 277 -5.80 -8.88 -5.93
N PRO A 278 -4.92 -9.81 -6.34
CA PRO A 278 -3.53 -9.92 -5.86
C PRO A 278 -2.66 -8.70 -6.19
N GLY A 279 -3.05 -7.91 -7.18
CA GLY A 279 -2.34 -6.67 -7.53
C GLY A 279 -2.59 -5.50 -6.59
N PHE A 280 -3.58 -5.60 -5.68
CA PHE A 280 -4.10 -4.48 -4.91
C PHE A 280 -4.18 -4.70 -3.40
N GLY A 281 -3.70 -5.84 -2.90
CA GLY A 281 -3.68 -6.15 -1.47
C GLY A 281 -2.58 -7.12 -1.10
N ALA A 282 -1.93 -6.92 0.06
CA ALA A 282 -0.87 -7.81 0.53
C ALA A 282 -1.42 -9.20 0.89
N ASP A 283 -2.55 -9.26 1.58
CA ASP A 283 -3.22 -10.51 1.94
C ASP A 283 -3.75 -11.25 0.71
N ASP A 284 -4.32 -10.51 -0.24
CA ASP A 284 -4.78 -11.01 -1.53
C ASP A 284 -3.61 -11.63 -2.32
N TYR A 285 -2.48 -10.94 -2.35
CA TYR A 285 -1.25 -11.41 -2.97
C TYR A 285 -0.79 -12.74 -2.37
N GLN A 286 -0.65 -12.81 -1.04
CA GLN A 286 -0.20 -14.03 -0.35
C GLN A 286 -1.17 -15.19 -0.58
N THR A 287 -2.46 -14.92 -0.54
CA THR A 287 -3.50 -15.92 -0.79
C THR A 287 -3.43 -16.43 -2.23
N CYS A 288 -3.37 -15.54 -3.22
CA CYS A 288 -3.25 -15.94 -4.62
C CYS A 288 -1.96 -16.71 -4.90
N LEU A 289 -0.83 -16.32 -4.28
CA LEU A 289 0.44 -17.06 -4.39
C LEU A 289 0.32 -18.48 -3.85
N ARG A 290 -0.32 -18.68 -2.69
CA ARG A 290 -0.56 -20.00 -2.09
C ARG A 290 -1.40 -20.92 -2.99
N TYR A 291 -2.35 -20.34 -3.75
CA TYR A 291 -3.18 -21.09 -4.71
C TYR A 291 -2.60 -21.16 -6.12
N GLY A 292 -1.35 -20.69 -6.34
CA GLY A 292 -0.68 -20.73 -7.63
C GLY A 292 -1.35 -19.87 -8.70
N MET A 293 -2.00 -18.76 -8.32
CA MET A 293 -2.66 -17.84 -9.24
C MET A 293 -1.67 -16.80 -9.78
N ASP A 294 -1.87 -16.39 -11.03
CA ASP A 294 -1.07 -15.36 -11.66
C ASP A 294 -1.27 -13.98 -11.01
N MET A 295 -0.20 -13.18 -11.02
CA MET A 295 -0.27 -11.79 -10.61
C MET A 295 -0.86 -10.93 -11.72
N VAL A 296 -1.99 -10.32 -11.47
CA VAL A 296 -2.66 -9.39 -12.39
C VAL A 296 -2.69 -7.99 -11.80
N VAL A 297 -2.22 -7.01 -12.57
CA VAL A 297 -2.18 -5.60 -12.18
C VAL A 297 -2.90 -4.77 -13.26
N PRO A 298 -4.24 -4.66 -13.22
CA PRO A 298 -5.01 -3.98 -14.26
C PRO A 298 -4.99 -2.45 -14.15
N VAL A 299 -4.01 -1.86 -13.48
CA VAL A 299 -3.83 -0.40 -13.32
C VAL A 299 -2.36 -0.04 -13.53
N ASP A 300 -2.11 0.98 -14.35
CA ASP A 300 -0.78 1.50 -14.65
C ASP A 300 -0.21 2.44 -13.56
N ASP A 301 0.97 2.99 -13.81
CA ASP A 301 1.68 3.88 -12.86
C ASP A 301 0.92 5.19 -12.59
N GLN A 302 0.04 5.61 -13.49
CA GLN A 302 -0.78 6.83 -13.37
C GLN A 302 -2.15 6.58 -12.74
N GLY A 303 -2.41 5.35 -12.27
CA GLY A 303 -3.69 4.96 -11.73
C GLY A 303 -4.77 4.80 -12.81
N ARG A 304 -4.39 4.48 -14.07
CA ARG A 304 -5.33 4.22 -15.15
C ARG A 304 -5.48 2.73 -15.38
N HIS A 305 -6.69 2.32 -15.64
CA HIS A 305 -6.98 0.95 -16.03
C HIS A 305 -6.26 0.59 -17.34
N THR A 306 -5.63 -0.58 -17.36
CA THR A 306 -5.04 -1.18 -18.57
C THR A 306 -6.12 -1.90 -19.39
N ASP A 307 -5.75 -2.40 -20.57
CA ASP A 307 -6.65 -3.17 -21.45
C ASP A 307 -7.27 -4.41 -20.78
N TYR A 308 -6.63 -4.92 -19.71
CA TYR A 308 -7.17 -6.02 -18.90
C TYR A 308 -8.54 -5.70 -18.27
N ALA A 309 -8.80 -4.43 -17.97
CA ALA A 309 -10.08 -3.99 -17.42
C ALA A 309 -11.18 -3.82 -18.50
N GLY A 310 -10.92 -4.21 -19.75
CA GLY A 310 -11.90 -4.16 -20.84
C GLY A 310 -12.36 -2.73 -21.13
N LYS A 311 -13.67 -2.50 -21.11
CA LYS A 311 -14.26 -1.18 -21.45
C LYS A 311 -13.84 -0.03 -20.52
N TYR A 312 -13.25 -0.31 -19.37
CA TYR A 312 -12.74 0.70 -18.44
C TYR A 312 -11.31 1.13 -18.75
N ALA A 313 -10.65 0.52 -19.74
CA ALA A 313 -9.27 0.83 -20.12
C ALA A 313 -9.07 2.33 -20.39
N GLY A 314 -7.97 2.88 -19.86
CA GLY A 314 -7.62 4.30 -19.95
C GLY A 314 -8.30 5.22 -18.93
N MET A 315 -9.37 4.79 -18.24
CA MET A 315 -10.00 5.56 -17.17
C MET A 315 -9.13 5.54 -15.93
N LYS A 316 -9.07 6.64 -15.18
CA LYS A 316 -8.49 6.64 -13.85
C LYS A 316 -9.37 5.84 -12.88
N THR A 317 -8.75 5.30 -11.83
CA THR A 317 -9.44 4.53 -10.80
C THR A 317 -10.64 5.28 -10.21
N GLU A 318 -10.47 6.56 -9.88
CA GLU A 318 -11.55 7.41 -9.36
C GLU A 318 -12.67 7.64 -10.39
N GLU A 319 -12.31 7.84 -11.66
CA GLU A 319 -13.26 8.08 -12.77
C GLU A 319 -14.06 6.82 -13.12
N SER A 320 -13.48 5.63 -12.89
CA SER A 320 -14.13 4.36 -13.20
C SER A 320 -15.18 3.92 -12.17
N ASN A 321 -15.07 4.36 -10.91
CA ASN A 321 -16.02 3.96 -9.86
C ASN A 321 -17.50 4.20 -10.21
N PRO A 322 -17.94 5.40 -10.62
CA PRO A 322 -19.34 5.62 -10.98
C PRO A 322 -19.77 4.85 -12.23
N VAL A 323 -18.85 4.59 -13.17
CA VAL A 323 -19.16 3.83 -14.39
C VAL A 323 -19.35 2.35 -14.05
N ILE A 324 -18.46 1.75 -13.29
CA ILE A 324 -18.57 0.35 -12.84
C ILE A 324 -19.85 0.17 -12.00
N LEU A 325 -20.15 1.12 -11.12
CA LEU A 325 -21.38 1.09 -10.32
C LEU A 325 -22.64 1.12 -11.18
N ALA A 326 -22.68 1.97 -12.21
CA ALA A 326 -23.81 2.04 -13.15
C ALA A 326 -23.97 0.72 -13.91
N ASP A 327 -22.88 0.14 -14.41
CA ASP A 327 -22.89 -1.15 -15.11
C ASP A 327 -23.38 -2.30 -14.21
N MET A 328 -22.98 -2.32 -12.95
CA MET A 328 -23.47 -3.34 -11.99
C MET A 328 -24.96 -3.18 -11.69
N LYS A 329 -25.47 -1.95 -11.68
CA LYS A 329 -26.91 -1.70 -11.56
C LYS A 329 -27.68 -2.20 -12.79
N GLU A 330 -27.22 -1.86 -14.00
CA GLU A 330 -27.83 -2.24 -15.26
C GLU A 330 -27.83 -3.76 -15.47
N SER A 331 -26.72 -4.43 -15.17
CA SER A 331 -26.59 -5.90 -15.28
C SER A 331 -27.31 -6.67 -14.19
N GLY A 332 -27.80 -6.00 -13.14
CA GLY A 332 -28.36 -6.65 -11.96
C GLY A 332 -27.34 -7.32 -11.05
N ALA A 333 -26.03 -7.10 -11.26
CA ALA A 333 -24.97 -7.62 -10.42
C ALA A 333 -24.84 -6.90 -9.06
N LEU A 334 -25.31 -5.65 -8.99
CA LEU A 334 -25.34 -4.93 -7.71
C LEU A 334 -26.43 -5.50 -6.81
N PHE A 335 -26.08 -6.01 -5.65
CA PHE A 335 -27.02 -6.41 -4.62
C PHE A 335 -27.48 -5.20 -3.80
N ALA A 336 -26.53 -4.39 -3.30
CA ALA A 336 -26.78 -3.16 -2.54
C ALA A 336 -25.60 -2.21 -2.61
N SER A 337 -25.82 -0.95 -2.21
CA SER A 337 -24.74 0.04 -2.00
C SER A 337 -25.06 0.93 -0.82
N GLU A 338 -24.02 1.37 -0.10
CA GLU A 338 -24.13 2.28 1.04
C GLU A 338 -23.05 3.36 0.94
N GLU A 339 -23.38 4.57 1.40
CA GLU A 339 -22.40 5.63 1.58
C GLU A 339 -21.82 5.56 3.00
N ILE A 340 -20.52 5.48 3.10
CA ILE A 340 -19.80 5.48 4.38
C ILE A 340 -18.69 6.54 4.39
N VAL A 341 -18.22 6.90 5.56
CA VAL A 341 -16.97 7.65 5.74
C VAL A 341 -15.97 6.71 6.38
N HIS A 342 -14.81 6.59 5.79
CA HIS A 342 -13.75 5.76 6.35
C HIS A 342 -12.39 6.45 6.25
N SER A 343 -11.47 6.03 7.11
CA SER A 343 -10.10 6.50 7.11
C SER A 343 -9.34 5.94 5.90
N TYR A 344 -8.92 6.80 4.97
CA TYR A 344 -8.25 6.43 3.73
C TYR A 344 -6.82 6.99 3.65
N PRO A 345 -5.85 6.22 3.12
CA PRO A 345 -4.46 6.66 3.05
C PRO A 345 -4.22 7.68 1.94
N HIS A 346 -3.50 8.76 2.28
CA HIS A 346 -3.10 9.85 1.39
C HIS A 346 -1.59 9.98 1.32
N CYS A 347 -1.10 10.46 0.19
CA CYS A 347 0.31 10.78 0.01
C CYS A 347 0.70 12.01 0.86
N TRP A 348 1.73 11.89 1.70
CA TRP A 348 2.21 12.98 2.54
C TRP A 348 2.70 14.22 1.76
N ARG A 349 3.09 14.04 0.48
CA ARG A 349 3.60 15.10 -0.41
C ARG A 349 2.49 15.85 -1.15
N CYS A 350 1.70 15.14 -1.95
CA CYS A 350 0.66 15.76 -2.78
C CYS A 350 -0.71 15.82 -2.08
N LYS A 351 -0.87 15.19 -0.90
CA LYS A 351 -2.09 15.13 -0.08
C LYS A 351 -3.29 14.51 -0.79
N LYS A 352 -3.05 13.70 -1.82
CA LYS A 352 -4.09 13.01 -2.59
C LYS A 352 -4.18 11.55 -2.19
N PRO A 353 -5.36 10.91 -2.40
CA PRO A 353 -5.54 9.49 -2.17
C PRO A 353 -4.49 8.67 -2.91
N ILE A 354 -4.02 7.61 -2.25
CA ILE A 354 -3.09 6.64 -2.82
C ILE A 354 -3.83 5.35 -3.17
N ILE A 355 -3.14 4.46 -3.86
CA ILE A 355 -3.64 3.12 -4.14
C ILE A 355 -2.65 2.06 -3.64
N PHE A 356 -3.11 0.84 -3.40
CA PHE A 356 -2.24 -0.32 -3.39
C PHE A 356 -2.07 -0.81 -4.81
N ARG A 357 -0.83 -1.05 -5.22
CA ARG A 357 -0.52 -1.53 -6.57
C ARG A 357 0.73 -2.38 -6.57
N ALA A 358 0.65 -3.58 -7.14
CA ALA A 358 1.85 -4.37 -7.33
C ALA A 358 2.75 -3.72 -8.39
N THR A 359 4.00 -3.51 -8.01
CA THR A 359 5.04 -2.92 -8.86
C THR A 359 6.31 -3.73 -8.79
N PRO A 360 7.09 -3.83 -9.89
CA PRO A 360 8.41 -4.41 -9.84
C PRO A 360 9.35 -3.48 -9.08
N GLN A 361 9.79 -3.94 -7.91
CA GLN A 361 10.64 -3.19 -6.98
C GLN A 361 11.84 -4.03 -6.55
N TRP A 362 12.89 -3.36 -6.04
CA TRP A 362 13.92 -4.00 -5.27
C TRP A 362 13.45 -4.12 -3.82
N PHE A 363 13.62 -5.31 -3.25
CA PHE A 363 13.30 -5.59 -1.86
C PHE A 363 14.52 -6.09 -1.11
N CYS A 364 14.59 -5.76 0.17
CA CYS A 364 15.53 -6.34 1.12
C CYS A 364 14.77 -7.28 2.05
N SER A 365 15.13 -8.55 2.08
CA SER A 365 14.54 -9.55 2.99
C SER A 365 14.98 -9.28 4.42
N VAL A 366 14.14 -8.60 5.19
CA VAL A 366 14.36 -8.36 6.63
C VAL A 366 14.26 -9.68 7.39
N GLU A 367 13.39 -10.59 6.96
CA GLU A 367 13.21 -11.92 7.54
C GLU A 367 14.54 -12.69 7.66
N SER A 368 15.44 -12.51 6.67
CA SER A 368 16.71 -13.26 6.63
C SER A 368 17.75 -12.84 7.70
N PHE A 369 17.57 -11.69 8.36
CA PHE A 369 18.47 -11.20 9.42
C PHE A 369 17.73 -10.64 10.65
N LYS A 370 16.42 -10.82 10.72
CA LYS A 370 15.54 -10.31 11.77
C LYS A 370 16.00 -10.70 13.18
N ASP A 371 16.35 -11.97 13.39
CA ASP A 371 16.77 -12.47 14.69
C ASP A 371 18.09 -11.85 15.15
N GLU A 372 19.07 -11.71 14.25
CA GLU A 372 20.33 -11.04 14.54
C GLU A 372 20.13 -9.56 14.89
N ALA A 373 19.26 -8.87 14.14
CA ALA A 373 18.94 -7.47 14.39
C ALA A 373 18.24 -7.28 15.74
N CYS A 374 17.31 -8.17 16.11
CA CYS A 374 16.66 -8.16 17.42
C CYS A 374 17.63 -8.45 18.55
N ALA A 375 18.55 -9.41 18.37
CA ALA A 375 19.59 -9.71 19.36
C ALA A 375 20.54 -8.51 19.57
N ALA A 376 20.94 -7.82 18.50
CA ALA A 376 21.78 -6.63 18.58
C ALA A 376 21.13 -5.47 19.37
N CYS A 377 19.79 -5.41 19.44
CA CYS A 377 19.10 -4.41 20.25
C CYS A 377 19.37 -4.57 21.75
N GLU A 378 19.75 -5.76 22.23
CA GLU A 378 20.08 -6.00 23.64
C GLU A 378 21.39 -5.35 24.06
N ASP A 379 22.36 -5.22 23.15
CA ASP A 379 23.67 -4.63 23.40
C ASP A 379 23.67 -3.09 23.36
N VAL A 380 22.56 -2.47 22.96
CA VAL A 380 22.44 -1.02 22.85
C VAL A 380 21.97 -0.39 24.16
N ARG A 381 22.65 0.67 24.59
CA ARG A 381 22.15 1.53 25.67
C ARG A 381 21.05 2.45 25.17
N TRP A 382 19.81 2.16 25.51
CA TRP A 382 18.65 2.92 25.09
C TRP A 382 18.35 4.11 26.02
N VAL A 383 18.16 5.30 25.42
CA VAL A 383 17.75 6.52 26.10
C VAL A 383 16.71 7.23 25.21
N PRO A 384 15.42 7.19 25.57
CA PRO A 384 14.80 6.52 26.73
C PRO A 384 14.75 4.98 26.59
N ALA A 385 14.60 4.28 27.71
CA ALA A 385 14.65 2.81 27.74
C ALA A 385 13.59 2.14 26.84
N TRP A 386 12.38 2.71 26.72
CA TRP A 386 11.31 2.19 25.87
C TRP A 386 11.67 2.15 24.36
N GLY A 387 12.73 2.87 23.96
CA GLY A 387 13.21 2.86 22.57
C GLY A 387 13.60 1.46 22.10
N LYS A 388 14.05 0.57 23.01
CA LYS A 388 14.37 -0.82 22.71
C LYS A 388 13.14 -1.58 22.21
N ASP A 389 12.04 -1.52 22.96
CA ASP A 389 10.82 -2.26 22.62
C ASP A 389 10.24 -1.75 21.30
N ARG A 390 10.26 -0.43 21.09
CA ARG A 390 9.82 0.18 19.82
C ARG A 390 10.64 -0.30 18.64
N MET A 391 11.98 -0.33 18.76
CA MET A 391 12.86 -0.80 17.67
C MET A 391 12.62 -2.27 17.38
N ARG A 392 12.52 -3.12 18.43
CA ARG A 392 12.25 -4.55 18.26
C ARG A 392 10.92 -4.80 17.55
N SER A 393 9.85 -4.11 17.95
CA SER A 393 8.54 -4.23 17.27
C SER A 393 8.66 -3.87 15.79
N MET A 394 9.34 -2.77 15.46
CA MET A 394 9.54 -2.35 14.06
C MET A 394 10.31 -3.38 13.22
N ILE A 395 11.25 -4.13 13.82
CA ILE A 395 12.00 -5.20 13.14
C ILE A 395 11.10 -6.44 12.97
N LEU A 396 10.42 -6.85 14.06
CA LEU A 396 9.61 -8.08 14.08
C LEU A 396 8.42 -8.04 13.13
N GLU A 397 7.79 -6.87 12.98
CA GLU A 397 6.60 -6.68 12.13
C GLU A 397 6.94 -6.64 10.63
N ARG A 398 8.22 -6.52 10.26
CA ARG A 398 8.64 -6.44 8.85
C ARG A 398 9.12 -7.78 8.31
N THR A 399 8.68 -8.12 7.12
CA THR A 399 9.23 -9.23 6.32
C THR A 399 10.23 -8.72 5.29
N ASP A 400 9.93 -7.60 4.68
CA ASP A 400 10.70 -6.95 3.62
C ASP A 400 10.79 -5.43 3.83
N TRP A 401 11.85 -4.88 3.29
CA TRP A 401 12.03 -3.43 3.14
C TRP A 401 12.00 -3.07 1.67
#